data_383dfa77ad2d908df823d87a71e2d3bc
#
_entry.id   383dfa77ad2d908df823d87a71e2d3bc
#
_cell.length_a   1.000
_cell.length_b   1.000
_cell.length_c   1.000
_cell.angle_alpha   90.00
_cell.angle_beta   90.00
_cell.angle_gamma   90.00
#
_symmetry.space_group_name_H-M   'P 1'
#
loop_
_entity.id
_entity.type
_entity.pdbx_description
1 polymer ?
#
loop_
_entity_poly.entity_id
_entity_poly.type
_entity_poly.pdbx_seq_one_letter_code
_entity_poly.pdbx_strand_id
1 'polypeptide(L)'
;MDQYKKEFIEFMVDSEVLTFGDFTTKSGRKTPFFINAGNYKSGRQLSLLGDYYAKAIKENFGTDFQILFGPAYKGIPLSVTTSVSLSKSYGADIAYCSNRKEQKDHGDVGGFLGAKLQDGDKIIIIEDVTTAGTSIYETMPLLKSAANVNVLGLIISVDRMEKGRGEQSALKELADAFNIETCAIVTMEEVVGYLHNRAIDGRVYIDDEIKSSIDAYYEIYGAKE
;
A
#
# COMPACT_ATOMS: atom_id res chain seq x y z
N MET A 1 -4.23 -18.30 -5.89
CA MET A 1 -4.06 -17.24 -4.84
C MET A 1 -3.59 -17.88 -3.54
N ASP A 2 -2.53 -17.33 -2.97
CA ASP A 2 -1.92 -17.81 -1.73
C ASP A 2 -2.84 -17.64 -0.52
N GLN A 3 -2.66 -18.46 0.50
CA GLN A 3 -3.53 -18.47 1.67
C GLN A 3 -3.51 -17.14 2.42
N TYR A 4 -2.33 -16.53 2.62
CA TYR A 4 -2.23 -15.24 3.31
C TYR A 4 -2.93 -14.09 2.58
N LYS A 5 -3.01 -14.15 1.24
CA LYS A 5 -3.76 -13.16 0.44
C LYS A 5 -5.27 -13.27 0.69
N LYS A 6 -5.79 -14.50 0.80
CA LYS A 6 -7.20 -14.74 1.15
C LYS A 6 -7.52 -14.20 2.55
N GLU A 7 -6.66 -14.52 3.51
CA GLU A 7 -6.76 -14.02 4.89
C GLU A 7 -6.68 -12.49 4.95
N PHE A 8 -5.82 -11.88 4.13
CA PHE A 8 -5.74 -10.43 4.04
C PHE A 8 -7.01 -9.80 3.45
N ILE A 9 -7.63 -10.42 2.44
CA ILE A 9 -8.90 -9.95 1.88
C ILE A 9 -10.01 -10.01 2.94
N GLU A 10 -10.13 -11.13 3.66
CA GLU A 10 -11.08 -11.28 4.77
C GLU A 10 -10.82 -10.24 5.87
N PHE A 11 -9.57 -10.06 6.26
CA PHE A 11 -9.17 -9.03 7.23
C PHE A 11 -9.57 -7.61 6.81
N MET A 12 -9.46 -7.27 5.51
CA MET A 12 -9.87 -5.95 5.01
C MET A 12 -11.38 -5.73 5.11
N VAL A 13 -12.20 -6.72 4.78
CA VAL A 13 -13.66 -6.59 4.83
C VAL A 13 -14.17 -6.63 6.28
N ASP A 14 -13.60 -7.47 7.14
CA ASP A 14 -13.94 -7.53 8.56
C ASP A 14 -13.56 -6.23 9.31
N SER A 15 -12.48 -5.59 8.88
CA SER A 15 -12.04 -4.29 9.42
C SER A 15 -12.78 -3.09 8.82
N GLU A 16 -13.74 -3.32 7.92
CA GLU A 16 -14.45 -2.29 7.16
C GLU A 16 -13.50 -1.34 6.40
N VAL A 17 -12.30 -1.81 6.09
CA VAL A 17 -11.31 -1.09 5.27
C VAL A 17 -11.68 -1.15 3.80
N LEU A 18 -12.14 -2.31 3.35
CA LEU A 18 -12.66 -2.54 2.01
C LEU A 18 -14.18 -2.74 2.10
N THR A 19 -14.91 -1.89 1.42
CA THR A 19 -16.39 -1.90 1.39
C THR A 19 -16.88 -1.79 -0.05
N PHE A 20 -18.07 -2.37 -0.31
CA PHE A 20 -18.70 -2.41 -1.62
C PHE A 20 -20.07 -1.72 -1.59
N GLY A 21 -20.44 -1.05 -2.69
CA GLY A 21 -21.68 -0.30 -2.82
C GLY A 21 -21.53 0.89 -3.75
N ASP A 22 -22.46 1.87 -3.67
CA ASP A 22 -22.40 3.09 -4.49
C ASP A 22 -21.70 4.21 -3.70
N PHE A 23 -20.46 4.51 -4.08
CA PHE A 23 -19.66 5.56 -3.47
C PHE A 23 -19.37 6.67 -4.47
N THR A 24 -19.10 7.87 -3.95
CA THR A 24 -18.63 9.00 -4.74
C THR A 24 -17.31 9.50 -4.17
N THR A 25 -16.25 9.49 -4.97
CA THR A 25 -14.93 10.01 -4.58
C THR A 25 -14.95 11.52 -4.42
N LYS A 26 -13.89 12.09 -3.82
CA LYS A 26 -13.72 13.55 -3.70
C LYS A 26 -13.68 14.27 -5.06
N SER A 27 -13.28 13.58 -6.13
CA SER A 27 -13.28 14.08 -7.51
C SER A 27 -14.65 14.02 -8.19
N GLY A 28 -15.69 13.50 -7.50
CA GLY A 28 -17.03 13.31 -8.06
C GLY A 28 -17.21 12.00 -8.85
N ARG A 29 -16.16 11.16 -8.96
CA ARG A 29 -16.23 9.88 -9.66
C ARG A 29 -17.02 8.86 -8.84
N LYS A 30 -17.97 8.18 -9.47
CA LYS A 30 -18.68 7.04 -8.91
C LYS A 30 -17.77 5.82 -8.88
N THR A 31 -17.84 5.05 -7.81
CA THR A 31 -17.04 3.82 -7.64
C THR A 31 -17.83 2.78 -6.85
N PRO A 32 -17.80 1.49 -7.27
CA PRO A 32 -18.54 0.41 -6.60
C PRO A 32 -17.82 -0.15 -5.37
N PHE A 33 -16.65 0.36 -5.04
CA PHE A 33 -15.90 -0.03 -3.85
C PHE A 33 -15.13 1.14 -3.26
N PHE A 34 -14.85 1.06 -1.98
CA PHE A 34 -14.08 2.07 -1.26
C PHE A 34 -13.06 1.42 -0.34
N ILE A 35 -11.84 1.95 -0.33
CA ILE A 35 -10.74 1.50 0.53
C ILE A 35 -10.37 2.62 1.48
N ASN A 36 -10.52 2.38 2.79
CA ASN A 36 -10.19 3.32 3.85
C ASN A 36 -9.27 2.70 4.90
N ALA A 37 -7.97 2.76 4.67
CA ALA A 37 -6.96 2.26 5.62
C ALA A 37 -7.01 2.97 7.00
N GLY A 38 -7.67 4.12 7.12
CA GLY A 38 -7.94 4.77 8.41
C GLY A 38 -8.85 3.96 9.35
N ASN A 39 -9.47 2.89 8.88
CA ASN A 39 -10.27 1.98 9.70
C ASN A 39 -9.42 0.93 10.44
N TYR A 40 -8.14 0.80 10.16
CA TYR A 40 -7.22 0.07 11.04
C TYR A 40 -6.89 0.89 12.28
N LYS A 41 -7.63 0.66 13.38
CA LYS A 41 -7.61 1.53 14.58
C LYS A 41 -7.02 0.85 15.82
N SER A 42 -7.07 -0.50 15.86
CA SER A 42 -6.66 -1.25 17.04
C SER A 42 -5.23 -1.79 16.91
N GLY A 43 -4.56 -2.02 18.04
CA GLY A 43 -3.25 -2.65 18.05
C GLY A 43 -3.25 -4.04 17.41
N ARG A 44 -4.36 -4.81 17.57
CA ARG A 44 -4.52 -6.10 16.90
C ARG A 44 -4.54 -5.95 15.38
N GLN A 45 -5.33 -4.99 14.86
CA GLN A 45 -5.40 -4.73 13.43
C GLN A 45 -4.06 -4.27 12.87
N LEU A 46 -3.36 -3.36 13.57
CA LEU A 46 -2.04 -2.88 13.15
C LEU A 46 -0.99 -3.99 13.17
N SER A 47 -1.04 -4.89 14.16
CA SER A 47 -0.14 -6.05 14.21
C SER A 47 -0.35 -6.97 13.01
N LEU A 48 -1.61 -7.37 12.73
CA LEU A 48 -1.93 -8.21 11.57
C LEU A 48 -1.56 -7.54 10.24
N LEU A 49 -1.84 -6.25 10.11
CA LEU A 49 -1.48 -5.47 8.92
C LEU A 49 0.04 -5.50 8.68
N GLY A 50 0.82 -5.30 9.75
CA GLY A 50 2.28 -5.42 9.69
C GLY A 50 2.75 -6.82 9.25
N ASP A 51 2.08 -7.87 9.73
CA ASP A 51 2.41 -9.25 9.37
C ASP A 51 2.14 -9.52 7.88
N TYR A 52 1.01 -9.04 7.32
CA TYR A 52 0.69 -9.18 5.89
C TYR A 52 1.69 -8.43 5.00
N TYR A 53 2.04 -7.19 5.36
CA TYR A 53 3.07 -6.45 4.62
C TYR A 53 4.43 -7.12 4.71
N ALA A 54 4.84 -7.57 5.91
CA ALA A 54 6.12 -8.24 6.11
C ALA A 54 6.23 -9.53 5.28
N LYS A 55 5.13 -10.30 5.20
CA LYS A 55 5.04 -11.49 4.35
C LYS A 55 5.22 -11.15 2.88
N ALA A 56 4.47 -10.16 2.38
CA ALA A 56 4.55 -9.74 0.99
C ALA A 56 5.94 -9.15 0.64
N ILE A 57 6.54 -8.35 1.53
CA ILE A 57 7.90 -7.83 1.35
C ILE A 57 8.90 -8.98 1.26
N LYS A 58 8.81 -9.95 2.17
CA LYS A 58 9.72 -11.11 2.17
C LYS A 58 9.64 -11.89 0.86
N GLU A 59 8.46 -12.04 0.28
CA GLU A 59 8.26 -12.79 -0.96
C GLU A 59 8.74 -12.04 -2.20
N ASN A 60 8.54 -10.72 -2.28
CA ASN A 60 8.83 -9.93 -3.47
C ASN A 60 10.23 -9.30 -3.45
N PHE A 61 10.72 -8.85 -2.28
CA PHE A 61 11.98 -8.10 -2.17
C PHE A 61 13.04 -8.83 -1.33
N GLY A 62 12.66 -9.85 -0.58
CA GLY A 62 13.55 -10.45 0.42
C GLY A 62 13.68 -9.57 1.67
N THR A 63 14.83 -9.66 2.36
CA THR A 63 15.12 -8.89 3.59
C THR A 63 16.49 -8.20 3.53
N ASP A 64 17.13 -8.13 2.36
CA ASP A 64 18.42 -7.45 2.18
C ASP A 64 18.22 -5.97 1.83
N PHE A 65 17.66 -5.21 2.77
CA PHE A 65 17.53 -3.76 2.72
C PHE A 65 17.59 -3.18 4.13
N GLN A 66 17.81 -1.87 4.26
CA GLN A 66 18.06 -1.23 5.56
C GLN A 66 16.85 -0.47 6.07
N ILE A 67 16.05 0.13 5.18
CA ILE A 67 15.02 1.11 5.57
C ILE A 67 13.70 0.81 4.91
N LEU A 68 12.65 0.81 5.71
CA LEU A 68 11.27 0.85 5.25
C LEU A 68 10.74 2.27 5.38
N PHE A 69 10.51 2.94 4.24
CA PHE A 69 10.08 4.32 4.20
C PHE A 69 8.57 4.43 4.03
N GLY A 70 7.91 5.03 5.00
CA GLY A 70 6.47 5.29 4.96
C GLY A 70 6.16 6.78 4.82
N PRO A 71 5.67 7.26 3.66
CA PRO A 71 5.29 8.66 3.50
C PRO A 71 4.24 9.12 4.51
N ALA A 72 4.44 10.31 5.11
CA ALA A 72 3.51 10.84 6.10
C ALA A 72 2.14 11.17 5.48
N TYR A 73 1.02 10.90 6.17
CA TYR A 73 0.99 10.42 7.56
C TYR A 73 0.67 8.93 7.66
N LYS A 74 -0.06 8.34 6.71
CA LYS A 74 -0.53 6.95 6.77
C LYS A 74 0.60 5.93 6.67
N GLY A 75 1.65 6.24 5.91
CA GLY A 75 2.84 5.39 5.81
C GLY A 75 3.61 5.24 7.12
N ILE A 76 3.48 6.18 8.08
CA ILE A 76 4.17 6.09 9.37
C ILE A 76 3.77 4.82 10.14
N PRO A 77 2.49 4.60 10.50
CA PRO A 77 2.10 3.37 11.19
C PRO A 77 2.39 2.12 10.37
N LEU A 78 2.27 2.16 9.04
CA LEU A 78 2.59 1.03 8.16
C LEU A 78 4.06 0.64 8.28
N SER A 79 4.98 1.60 8.12
CA SER A 79 6.43 1.32 8.21
C SER A 79 6.82 0.81 9.59
N VAL A 80 6.28 1.38 10.66
CA VAL A 80 6.57 0.96 12.04
C VAL A 80 6.09 -0.47 12.31
N THR A 81 4.81 -0.76 12.03
CA THR A 81 4.25 -2.09 12.32
C THR A 81 4.90 -3.17 11.46
N THR A 82 5.20 -2.87 10.20
CA THR A 82 5.86 -3.80 9.29
C THR A 82 7.31 -4.06 9.70
N SER A 83 8.07 -3.04 10.12
CA SER A 83 9.43 -3.23 10.65
C SER A 83 9.44 -4.14 11.89
N VAL A 84 8.46 -3.96 12.80
CA VAL A 84 8.29 -4.84 13.96
C VAL A 84 8.00 -6.29 13.54
N SER A 85 7.12 -6.48 12.55
CA SER A 85 6.77 -7.82 12.05
C SER A 85 7.94 -8.49 11.31
N LEU A 86 8.72 -7.73 10.51
CA LEU A 86 9.94 -8.22 9.86
C LEU A 86 10.96 -8.72 10.89
N SER A 87 11.16 -7.96 11.96
CA SER A 87 12.07 -8.36 13.05
C SER A 87 11.58 -9.63 13.75
N LYS A 88 10.31 -9.69 14.14
CA LYS A 88 9.74 -10.83 14.87
C LYS A 88 9.67 -12.11 14.04
N SER A 89 9.22 -12.02 12.79
CA SER A 89 8.91 -13.19 11.97
C SER A 89 10.09 -13.68 11.14
N TYR A 90 11.03 -12.80 10.80
CA TYR A 90 12.15 -13.12 9.90
C TYR A 90 13.53 -12.77 10.47
N GLY A 91 13.61 -12.23 11.69
CA GLY A 91 14.87 -11.80 12.30
C GLY A 91 15.56 -10.66 11.56
N ALA A 92 14.80 -9.90 10.72
CA ALA A 92 15.32 -8.81 9.91
C ALA A 92 15.18 -7.49 10.68
N ASP A 93 16.31 -6.90 11.08
CA ASP A 93 16.34 -5.62 11.81
C ASP A 93 16.30 -4.44 10.82
N ILE A 94 15.11 -4.15 10.32
CA ILE A 94 14.84 -3.10 9.34
C ILE A 94 14.38 -1.83 10.06
N ALA A 95 15.08 -0.73 9.83
CA ALA A 95 14.73 0.56 10.40
C ALA A 95 13.55 1.20 9.65
N TYR A 96 12.69 1.95 10.36
CA TYR A 96 11.68 2.77 9.70
C TYR A 96 12.18 4.20 9.49
N CYS A 97 11.69 4.83 8.42
CA CYS A 97 11.87 6.25 8.15
C CYS A 97 10.58 6.83 7.56
N SER A 98 10.32 8.12 7.82
CA SER A 98 9.17 8.84 7.27
C SER A 98 9.54 10.31 7.10
N ASN A 99 8.94 10.99 6.11
CA ASN A 99 9.09 12.43 5.99
C ASN A 99 8.22 13.17 7.02
N ARG A 100 8.59 14.41 7.32
CA ARG A 100 7.75 15.39 8.00
C ARG A 100 7.07 16.28 6.97
N LYS A 101 5.79 16.58 7.15
CA LYS A 101 5.08 17.57 6.30
C LYS A 101 5.32 19.01 6.75
N GLU A 102 5.69 19.19 8.02
CA GLU A 102 5.95 20.50 8.60
C GLU A 102 7.42 20.61 9.00
N GLN A 103 8.07 21.71 8.62
CA GLN A 103 9.41 22.03 9.11
C GLN A 103 9.32 22.47 10.57
N LYS A 104 10.19 21.98 11.43
CA LYS A 104 10.34 22.48 12.79
C LYS A 104 11.32 23.65 12.78
N ASP A 105 10.91 24.76 13.38
CA ASP A 105 11.77 25.94 13.59
C ASP A 105 12.86 25.70 14.65
N HIS A 106 12.72 24.67 15.49
CA HIS A 106 13.65 24.32 16.58
C HIS A 106 13.81 22.81 16.75
N GLY A 107 15.04 22.38 17.02
CA GLY A 107 15.42 20.99 17.31
C GLY A 107 16.07 20.29 16.10
N ASP A 108 15.93 19.00 16.03
CA ASP A 108 16.53 18.15 14.97
C ASP A 108 16.10 18.66 13.58
N VAL A 109 17.03 19.29 12.86
CA VAL A 109 16.82 19.99 11.56
C VAL A 109 16.63 18.99 10.40
N GLY A 110 16.40 17.69 10.68
CA GLY A 110 16.11 16.68 9.69
C GLY A 110 14.62 16.66 9.30
N GLY A 111 14.30 16.78 8.02
CA GLY A 111 12.93 16.64 7.48
C GLY A 111 12.32 15.23 7.61
N PHE A 112 12.96 14.34 8.41
CA PHE A 112 12.59 12.95 8.57
C PHE A 112 12.35 12.56 10.03
N LEU A 113 11.60 11.46 10.21
CA LEU A 113 11.36 10.74 11.46
C LEU A 113 11.97 9.35 11.37
N GLY A 114 12.43 8.79 12.49
CA GLY A 114 13.05 7.47 12.54
C GLY A 114 14.51 7.49 12.12
N ALA A 115 14.94 6.55 11.28
CA ALA A 115 16.34 6.44 10.87
C ALA A 115 16.79 7.62 10.01
N LYS A 116 18.06 8.00 10.16
CA LYS A 116 18.71 8.95 9.24
C LYS A 116 19.17 8.20 8.00
N LEU A 117 18.85 8.75 6.84
CA LEU A 117 19.26 8.20 5.55
C LEU A 117 20.77 8.39 5.35
N GLN A 118 21.43 7.37 4.83
CA GLN A 118 22.86 7.37 4.51
C GLN A 118 23.10 6.96 3.05
N ASP A 119 24.22 7.37 2.50
CA ASP A 119 24.60 6.96 1.15
C ASP A 119 24.74 5.42 1.07
N GLY A 120 24.11 4.86 0.05
CA GLY A 120 24.10 3.41 -0.17
C GLY A 120 22.95 2.66 0.51
N ASP A 121 22.14 3.31 1.36
CA ASP A 121 20.97 2.66 1.96
C ASP A 121 20.03 2.12 0.89
N LYS A 122 19.65 0.86 1.03
CA LYS A 122 18.60 0.21 0.26
C LYS A 122 17.26 0.45 0.94
N ILE A 123 16.29 1.00 0.21
CA ILE A 123 15.00 1.44 0.75
C ILE A 123 13.86 0.72 0.02
N ILE A 124 12.85 0.29 0.77
CA ILE A 124 11.53 -0.06 0.24
C ILE A 124 10.55 1.02 0.72
N ILE A 125 9.75 1.56 -0.19
CA ILE A 125 8.66 2.49 0.14
C ILE A 125 7.40 1.66 0.43
N ILE A 126 6.68 2.04 1.49
CA ILE A 126 5.42 1.39 1.88
C ILE A 126 4.28 2.42 1.93
N GLU A 127 3.18 2.13 1.26
CA GLU A 127 1.96 2.96 1.23
C GLU A 127 0.71 2.10 1.43
N ASP A 128 -0.43 2.73 1.74
CA ASP A 128 -1.71 2.03 1.85
C ASP A 128 -2.28 1.66 0.47
N VAL A 129 -2.64 2.64 -0.32
CA VAL A 129 -3.12 2.52 -1.70
C VAL A 129 -2.63 3.72 -2.51
N THR A 130 -2.52 3.55 -3.81
CA THR A 130 -2.21 4.67 -4.70
C THR A 130 -3.22 4.75 -5.85
N THR A 131 -3.51 5.96 -6.32
CA THR A 131 -4.36 6.20 -7.50
C THR A 131 -3.55 6.84 -8.64
N ALA A 132 -2.93 7.97 -8.40
CA ALA A 132 -2.09 8.69 -9.37
C ALA A 132 -0.60 8.74 -8.97
N GLY A 133 -0.21 8.01 -7.93
CA GLY A 133 1.18 7.96 -7.46
C GLY A 133 1.73 9.27 -6.88
N THR A 134 0.88 10.26 -6.58
CA THR A 134 1.33 11.62 -6.21
C THR A 134 2.28 11.61 -5.02
N SER A 135 1.99 10.85 -3.96
CA SER A 135 2.85 10.73 -2.78
C SER A 135 4.25 10.20 -3.12
N ILE A 136 4.35 9.28 -4.08
CA ILE A 136 5.63 8.70 -4.49
C ILE A 136 6.42 9.68 -5.34
N TYR A 137 5.75 10.41 -6.26
CA TYR A 137 6.40 11.48 -7.04
C TYR A 137 6.95 12.59 -6.14
N GLU A 138 6.31 12.88 -5.01
CA GLU A 138 6.80 13.83 -3.99
C GLU A 138 7.93 13.22 -3.13
N THR A 139 7.83 11.93 -2.79
CA THR A 139 8.78 11.23 -1.91
C THR A 139 10.14 11.00 -2.59
N MET A 140 10.15 10.59 -3.85
CA MET A 140 11.41 10.24 -4.53
C MET A 140 12.43 11.38 -4.59
N PRO A 141 12.07 12.64 -4.91
CA PRO A 141 13.00 13.77 -4.82
C PRO A 141 13.49 14.04 -3.39
N LEU A 142 12.61 13.87 -2.38
CA LEU A 142 12.98 14.06 -0.98
C LEU A 142 14.06 13.06 -0.54
N LEU A 143 13.87 11.78 -0.87
CA LEU A 143 14.86 10.73 -0.55
C LEU A 143 16.20 11.02 -1.22
N LYS A 144 16.18 11.32 -2.52
CA LYS A 144 17.41 11.64 -3.30
C LYS A 144 18.12 12.91 -2.84
N SER A 145 17.39 13.88 -2.28
CA SER A 145 18.00 15.10 -1.74
C SER A 145 18.64 14.88 -0.36
N ALA A 146 18.21 13.88 0.38
CA ALA A 146 18.71 13.58 1.73
C ALA A 146 20.01 12.79 1.72
N ALA A 147 20.14 11.80 0.82
CA ALA A 147 21.32 10.98 0.65
C ALA A 147 21.29 10.25 -0.71
N ASN A 148 22.42 9.71 -1.15
CA ASN A 148 22.48 8.86 -2.35
C ASN A 148 21.97 7.45 -2.04
N VAL A 149 20.66 7.31 -1.87
CA VAL A 149 19.99 6.07 -1.51
C VAL A 149 19.58 5.25 -2.75
N ASN A 150 19.45 3.93 -2.56
CA ASN A 150 18.96 3.00 -3.56
C ASN A 150 17.53 2.55 -3.21
N VAL A 151 16.52 3.13 -3.87
CA VAL A 151 15.13 2.72 -3.70
C VAL A 151 14.91 1.45 -4.52
N LEU A 152 14.72 0.31 -3.84
CA LEU A 152 14.51 -1.00 -4.45
C LEU A 152 13.09 -1.13 -5.01
N GLY A 153 12.10 -0.61 -4.28
CA GLY A 153 10.71 -0.76 -4.69
C GLY A 153 9.68 -0.05 -3.83
N LEU A 154 8.44 -0.24 -4.26
CA LEU A 154 7.22 0.22 -3.61
C LEU A 154 6.28 -0.95 -3.34
N ILE A 155 5.78 -1.03 -2.12
CA ILE A 155 4.71 -1.97 -1.76
C ILE A 155 3.47 -1.21 -1.29
N ILE A 156 2.30 -1.65 -1.77
CA ILE A 156 0.99 -1.15 -1.32
C ILE A 156 0.09 -2.30 -0.86
N SER A 157 -1.01 -2.01 -0.19
CA SER A 157 -1.95 -3.05 0.26
C SER A 157 -2.75 -3.63 -0.89
N VAL A 158 -3.36 -2.77 -1.71
CA VAL A 158 -4.25 -3.16 -2.80
C VAL A 158 -3.88 -2.41 -4.08
N ASP A 159 -3.54 -3.14 -5.13
CA ASP A 159 -3.52 -2.57 -6.46
C ASP A 159 -4.97 -2.46 -6.97
N ARG A 160 -5.42 -1.24 -7.13
CA ARG A 160 -6.77 -0.95 -7.64
C ARG A 160 -6.92 -1.26 -9.13
N MET A 161 -5.81 -1.52 -9.83
CA MET A 161 -5.77 -1.80 -11.28
C MET A 161 -6.46 -0.72 -12.13
N GLU A 162 -6.52 0.50 -11.61
CA GLU A 162 -7.08 1.67 -12.30
C GLU A 162 -5.98 2.41 -13.08
N LYS A 163 -6.39 3.11 -14.13
CA LYS A 163 -5.51 4.05 -14.84
C LYS A 163 -4.89 5.04 -13.88
N GLY A 164 -3.58 5.22 -14.00
CA GLY A 164 -2.82 6.21 -13.25
C GLY A 164 -3.00 7.62 -13.82
N ARG A 165 -1.91 8.23 -14.24
CA ARG A 165 -1.92 9.51 -14.96
C ARG A 165 -2.15 9.34 -16.46
N GLY A 166 -1.83 8.18 -17.00
CA GLY A 166 -2.03 7.76 -18.38
C GLY A 166 -3.01 6.60 -18.50
N GLU A 167 -2.74 5.67 -19.40
CA GLU A 167 -3.55 4.49 -19.64
C GLU A 167 -3.11 3.26 -18.83
N GLN A 168 -1.86 3.24 -18.35
CA GLN A 168 -1.30 2.18 -17.51
C GLN A 168 -1.75 2.32 -16.05
N SER A 169 -1.58 1.27 -15.25
CA SER A 169 -1.82 1.34 -13.81
C SER A 169 -0.81 2.27 -13.12
N ALA A 170 -1.22 2.85 -11.98
CA ALA A 170 -0.34 3.73 -11.21
C ALA A 170 0.95 3.02 -10.77
N LEU A 171 0.89 1.73 -10.41
CA LEU A 171 2.07 0.95 -10.06
C LEU A 171 3.02 0.79 -11.25
N LYS A 172 2.48 0.48 -12.43
CA LYS A 172 3.29 0.33 -13.65
C LYS A 172 3.94 1.66 -14.05
N GLU A 173 3.20 2.76 -14.01
CA GLU A 173 3.74 4.11 -14.28
C GLU A 173 4.88 4.47 -13.31
N LEU A 174 4.74 4.15 -12.02
CA LEU A 174 5.77 4.42 -11.01
C LEU A 174 7.01 3.53 -11.21
N ALA A 175 6.80 2.24 -11.53
CA ALA A 175 7.89 1.32 -11.84
C ALA A 175 8.73 1.85 -13.01
N ASP A 176 8.08 2.25 -14.10
CA ASP A 176 8.74 2.77 -15.31
C ASP A 176 9.40 4.14 -15.05
N ALA A 177 8.72 5.06 -14.34
CA ALA A 177 9.23 6.41 -14.09
C ALA A 177 10.47 6.45 -13.19
N PHE A 178 10.57 5.53 -12.23
CA PHE A 178 11.65 5.53 -11.24
C PHE A 178 12.60 4.34 -11.36
N ASN A 179 12.33 3.41 -12.27
CA ASN A 179 13.08 2.17 -12.43
C ASN A 179 13.19 1.38 -11.11
N ILE A 180 12.04 1.15 -10.47
CA ILE A 180 11.89 0.41 -9.21
C ILE A 180 10.92 -0.75 -9.39
N GLU A 181 11.04 -1.76 -8.54
CA GLU A 181 10.02 -2.81 -8.47
C GLU A 181 8.77 -2.30 -7.75
N THR A 182 7.58 -2.72 -8.19
CA THR A 182 6.32 -2.38 -7.52
C THR A 182 5.48 -3.63 -7.30
N CYS A 183 4.88 -3.74 -6.12
CA CYS A 183 3.95 -4.83 -5.82
C CYS A 183 2.83 -4.38 -4.90
N ALA A 184 1.78 -5.20 -4.85
CA ALA A 184 0.70 -5.09 -3.88
C ALA A 184 0.53 -6.41 -3.12
N ILE A 185 -0.02 -6.36 -1.91
CA ILE A 185 -0.38 -7.59 -1.19
C ILE A 185 -1.44 -8.34 -2.01
N VAL A 186 -2.46 -7.62 -2.51
CA VAL A 186 -3.49 -8.16 -3.40
C VAL A 186 -3.84 -7.16 -4.51
N THR A 187 -4.39 -7.68 -5.61
CA THR A 187 -5.04 -6.86 -6.65
C THR A 187 -6.55 -6.86 -6.46
N MET A 188 -7.26 -5.87 -7.03
CA MET A 188 -8.74 -5.90 -7.02
C MET A 188 -9.31 -7.06 -7.82
N GLU A 189 -8.61 -7.57 -8.85
CA GLU A 189 -9.00 -8.79 -9.54
C GLU A 189 -8.98 -10.00 -8.60
N GLU A 190 -7.91 -10.17 -7.80
CA GLU A 190 -7.82 -11.21 -6.78
C GLU A 190 -8.91 -11.07 -5.72
N VAL A 191 -9.20 -9.83 -5.28
CA VAL A 191 -10.29 -9.53 -4.32
C VAL A 191 -11.64 -9.96 -4.87
N VAL A 192 -11.98 -9.50 -6.08
CA VAL A 192 -13.26 -9.82 -6.72
C VAL A 192 -13.39 -11.32 -6.97
N GLY A 193 -12.34 -11.95 -7.52
CA GLY A 193 -12.33 -13.40 -7.77
C GLY A 193 -12.48 -14.23 -6.49
N TYR A 194 -12.01 -13.71 -5.34
CA TYR A 194 -12.15 -14.43 -4.06
C TYR A 194 -13.50 -14.21 -3.40
N LEU A 195 -14.05 -12.99 -3.41
CA LEU A 195 -15.27 -12.64 -2.66
C LEU A 195 -16.58 -12.85 -3.45
N HIS A 196 -16.52 -12.97 -4.79
CA HIS A 196 -17.73 -13.09 -5.62
C HIS A 196 -18.53 -14.33 -5.24
N ASN A 197 -19.79 -14.11 -4.85
CA ASN A 197 -20.74 -15.14 -4.38
C ASN A 197 -20.21 -16.04 -3.25
N ARG A 198 -19.17 -15.58 -2.52
CA ARG A 198 -18.64 -16.27 -1.36
C ARG A 198 -19.19 -15.68 -0.06
N ALA A 199 -19.71 -16.53 0.79
CA ALA A 199 -20.08 -16.15 2.15
C ALA A 199 -18.83 -16.19 3.07
N ILE A 200 -18.52 -15.05 3.71
CA ILE A 200 -17.55 -14.93 4.79
C ILE A 200 -18.37 -14.62 6.05
N ASP A 201 -18.30 -15.47 7.05
CA ASP A 201 -19.10 -15.38 8.28
C ASP A 201 -20.61 -15.16 8.03
N GLY A 202 -21.14 -15.83 6.98
CA GLY A 202 -22.54 -15.75 6.58
C GLY A 202 -22.93 -14.53 5.75
N ARG A 203 -21.98 -13.65 5.41
CA ARG A 203 -22.22 -12.46 4.57
C ARG A 203 -21.56 -12.62 3.20
N VAL A 204 -22.31 -12.33 2.13
CA VAL A 204 -21.79 -12.17 0.78
C VAL A 204 -21.47 -10.68 0.57
N TYR A 205 -20.20 -10.35 0.29
CA TYR A 205 -19.74 -8.98 0.09
C TYR A 205 -19.85 -8.52 -1.38
N ILE A 206 -19.65 -9.46 -2.31
CA ILE A 206 -19.78 -9.21 -3.76
C ILE A 206 -20.76 -10.25 -4.31
N ASP A 207 -21.97 -9.83 -4.58
CA ASP A 207 -22.97 -10.57 -5.35
C ASP A 207 -22.86 -10.26 -6.84
N ASP A 208 -23.78 -10.78 -7.66
CA ASP A 208 -23.78 -10.57 -9.12
C ASP A 208 -24.04 -9.10 -9.49
N GLU A 209 -24.82 -8.34 -8.70
CA GLU A 209 -25.12 -6.95 -8.93
C GLU A 209 -23.86 -6.07 -8.68
N ILE A 210 -23.22 -6.27 -7.54
CA ILE A 210 -21.96 -5.58 -7.21
C ILE A 210 -20.87 -5.96 -8.21
N LYS A 211 -20.76 -7.26 -8.58
CA LYS A 211 -19.80 -7.71 -9.59
C LYS A 211 -20.01 -7.01 -10.93
N SER A 212 -21.25 -6.94 -11.40
CA SER A 212 -21.60 -6.24 -12.65
C SER A 212 -21.24 -4.75 -12.59
N SER A 213 -21.45 -4.10 -11.44
CA SER A 213 -21.08 -2.70 -11.22
C SER A 213 -19.56 -2.50 -11.24
N ILE A 214 -18.80 -3.44 -10.69
CA ILE A 214 -17.34 -3.44 -10.73
C ILE A 214 -16.83 -3.62 -12.17
N ASP A 215 -17.40 -4.54 -12.93
CA ASP A 215 -17.04 -4.77 -14.33
C ASP A 215 -17.27 -3.52 -15.19
N ALA A 216 -18.46 -2.91 -15.09
CA ALA A 216 -18.78 -1.67 -15.79
C ALA A 216 -17.84 -0.51 -15.38
N TYR A 217 -17.41 -0.47 -14.12
CA TYR A 217 -16.43 0.50 -13.65
C TYR A 217 -15.07 0.31 -14.31
N TYR A 218 -14.57 -0.94 -14.41
CA TYR A 218 -13.28 -1.23 -15.02
C TYR A 218 -13.27 -1.08 -16.55
N GLU A 219 -14.41 -1.20 -17.24
CA GLU A 219 -14.50 -0.83 -18.67
C GLU A 219 -14.12 0.63 -18.92
N ILE A 220 -14.39 1.52 -17.96
CA ILE A 220 -14.11 2.96 -18.07
C ILE A 220 -12.75 3.33 -17.47
N TYR A 221 -12.48 2.85 -16.27
CA TYR A 221 -11.38 3.30 -15.43
C TYR A 221 -10.24 2.27 -15.27
N GLY A 222 -10.43 1.05 -15.74
CA GLY A 222 -9.41 0.00 -15.69
C GLY A 222 -8.18 0.37 -16.51
N ALA A 223 -7.00 0.05 -15.96
CA ALA A 223 -5.75 0.22 -16.69
C ALA A 223 -5.71 -0.70 -17.91
N LYS A 224 -5.04 -0.25 -18.96
CA LYS A 224 -4.72 -1.07 -20.13
C LYS A 224 -3.28 -1.54 -19.97
N GLU A 225 -3.09 -2.84 -19.86
CA GLU A 225 -1.78 -3.48 -19.89
C GLU A 225 -1.21 -3.52 -21.30
#